data_15649973c754ec16ff85842d3e03e61d
#
_entry.id   15649973c754ec16ff85842d3e03e61d
#
_cell.length_a   1.000
_cell.length_b   1.000
_cell.length_c   1.000
_cell.angle_alpha   90.00
_cell.angle_beta   90.00
_cell.angle_gamma   90.00
#
_symmetry.space_group_name_H-M   'P 1'
#
loop_
_entity.id
_entity.type
_entity.pdbx_description
1 polymer ?
#
loop_
_entity_poly.entity_id
_entity_poly.type
_entity_poly.pdbx_seq_one_letter_code
_entity_poly.pdbx_strand_id
1 'polypeptide(L)'
;LKVDSGTIRFENVAFAYDPERPILKGISFEVPAGKTVAVVGPSGAGKSTISRLLFRFYDLSSGHILIDGQDIAKVTQKSLRRAIGMVPQDTVLFNDTIRYNIRYGRWEATDAEVEEAARLAQIDPLIQIAPKGYETEVGERGLKLSGGEKQRVAIARTILKGPPILVLDEATSALDSHTEKEIQDALERVSRNRTTLVIAHRLSTIVGADEIIVLDKGEIVERGTHYALLAKSGLYASMWNRQREAEEAREKLALAGEDQGAPNRNPPPVVDAITEAPAPLEAPADAAE
;
A
#
# COMPACT_ATOMS: atom_id res chain seq x y z
N LEU A 1 -18.91 -19.51 0.97
CA LEU A 1 -18.13 -19.47 -0.25
C LEU A 1 -17.15 -20.63 -0.28
N LYS A 2 -17.11 -21.35 -1.36
CA LYS A 2 -16.09 -22.36 -1.66
C LYS A 2 -15.32 -21.88 -2.88
N VAL A 3 -14.01 -21.66 -2.74
CA VAL A 3 -13.15 -21.20 -3.84
C VAL A 3 -12.42 -22.42 -4.41
N ASP A 4 -12.58 -22.65 -5.70
CA ASP A 4 -11.94 -23.74 -6.42
C ASP A 4 -10.79 -23.18 -7.32
N SER A 5 -11.09 -22.22 -8.17
CA SER A 5 -10.11 -21.57 -9.08
C SER A 5 -9.80 -20.12 -8.68
N GLY A 6 -10.74 -19.45 -8.06
CA GLY A 6 -10.64 -18.08 -7.63
C GLY A 6 -10.97 -17.04 -8.71
N THR A 7 -11.64 -17.42 -9.80
CA THR A 7 -12.09 -16.45 -10.82
C THR A 7 -13.08 -15.46 -10.24
N ILE A 8 -12.85 -14.17 -10.46
CA ILE A 8 -13.75 -13.10 -10.01
C ILE A 8 -14.44 -12.49 -11.23
N ARG A 9 -15.75 -12.31 -11.18
CA ARG A 9 -16.52 -11.66 -12.26
C ARG A 9 -17.42 -10.56 -11.70
N PHE A 10 -17.31 -9.38 -12.30
CA PHE A 10 -18.21 -8.25 -12.09
C PHE A 10 -19.18 -8.21 -13.28
N GLU A 11 -20.49 -8.24 -13.00
CA GLU A 11 -21.54 -8.28 -14.03
C GLU A 11 -22.48 -7.10 -13.83
N ASN A 12 -22.43 -6.10 -14.72
CA ASN A 12 -23.27 -4.90 -14.71
C ASN A 12 -23.34 -4.22 -13.32
N VAL A 13 -22.20 -4.14 -12.64
CA VAL A 13 -22.13 -3.64 -11.27
C VAL A 13 -22.32 -2.14 -11.24
N ALA A 14 -23.41 -1.70 -10.61
CA ALA A 14 -23.66 -0.30 -10.31
C ALA A 14 -23.67 -0.08 -8.79
N PHE A 15 -23.16 1.08 -8.37
CA PHE A 15 -23.09 1.44 -6.97
C PHE A 15 -23.06 2.95 -6.76
N ALA A 16 -23.71 3.39 -5.69
CA ALA A 16 -23.69 4.76 -5.19
C ALA A 16 -23.66 4.75 -3.66
N TYR A 17 -22.84 5.60 -3.03
CA TYR A 17 -22.93 5.87 -1.60
C TYR A 17 -24.16 6.73 -1.27
N ASP A 18 -24.48 7.66 -2.17
CA ASP A 18 -25.67 8.50 -2.18
C ASP A 18 -26.41 8.21 -3.48
N PRO A 19 -27.70 7.83 -3.46
CA PRO A 19 -28.49 7.52 -4.66
C PRO A 19 -28.41 8.56 -5.77
N GLU A 20 -28.21 9.84 -5.41
CA GLU A 20 -28.11 10.93 -6.39
C GLU A 20 -26.69 11.02 -7.03
N ARG A 21 -25.69 10.28 -6.51
CA ARG A 21 -24.31 10.35 -6.97
C ARG A 21 -23.74 8.97 -7.28
N PRO A 22 -24.07 8.42 -8.48
CA PRO A 22 -23.55 7.11 -8.88
C PRO A 22 -22.03 7.13 -9.02
N ILE A 23 -21.37 6.16 -8.36
CA ILE A 23 -19.92 5.97 -8.38
C ILE A 23 -19.51 4.96 -9.44
N LEU A 24 -20.23 3.83 -9.55
CA LEU A 24 -20.05 2.82 -10.60
C LEU A 24 -21.34 2.71 -11.39
N LYS A 25 -21.23 2.64 -12.73
CA LYS A 25 -22.34 2.76 -13.66
C LYS A 25 -22.49 1.53 -14.55
N GLY A 26 -22.58 0.34 -13.93
CA GLY A 26 -22.79 -0.91 -14.68
C GLY A 26 -21.49 -1.48 -15.27
N ILE A 27 -20.40 -1.48 -14.50
CA ILE A 27 -19.13 -2.04 -14.94
C ILE A 27 -19.18 -3.56 -15.03
N SER A 28 -18.53 -4.11 -16.06
CA SER A 28 -18.42 -5.56 -16.26
C SER A 28 -17.00 -5.92 -16.66
N PHE A 29 -16.36 -6.80 -15.88
CA PHE A 29 -15.04 -7.35 -16.18
C PHE A 29 -14.79 -8.65 -15.40
N GLU A 30 -13.75 -9.36 -15.77
CA GLU A 30 -13.34 -10.60 -15.11
C GLU A 30 -11.89 -10.52 -14.68
N VAL A 31 -11.57 -11.11 -13.52
CA VAL A 31 -10.21 -11.43 -13.12
C VAL A 31 -10.08 -12.95 -13.21
N PRO A 32 -9.45 -13.47 -14.29
CA PRO A 32 -9.33 -14.91 -14.48
C PRO A 32 -8.47 -15.57 -13.40
N ALA A 33 -8.72 -16.85 -13.13
CA ALA A 33 -7.97 -17.62 -12.15
C ALA A 33 -6.45 -17.52 -12.35
N GLY A 34 -5.73 -17.18 -11.29
CA GLY A 34 -4.26 -17.07 -11.31
C GLY A 34 -3.70 -15.91 -12.14
N LYS A 35 -4.55 -14.99 -12.60
CA LYS A 35 -4.17 -13.81 -13.37
C LYS A 35 -4.19 -12.55 -12.53
N THR A 36 -3.42 -11.56 -12.99
CA THR A 36 -3.39 -10.22 -12.39
C THR A 36 -4.11 -9.23 -13.30
N VAL A 37 -5.19 -8.65 -12.79
CA VAL A 37 -5.91 -7.55 -13.43
C VAL A 37 -5.74 -6.29 -12.62
N ALA A 38 -5.30 -5.21 -13.28
CA ALA A 38 -5.12 -3.90 -12.65
C ALA A 38 -6.25 -2.95 -13.02
N VAL A 39 -6.74 -2.18 -12.05
CA VAL A 39 -7.71 -1.11 -12.25
C VAL A 39 -7.02 0.22 -11.99
N VAL A 40 -7.02 1.08 -12.99
CA VAL A 40 -6.41 2.42 -12.96
C VAL A 40 -7.42 3.48 -13.38
N GLY A 41 -7.09 4.73 -13.17
CA GLY A 41 -7.93 5.85 -13.58
C GLY A 41 -7.71 7.09 -12.72
N PRO A 42 -8.30 8.23 -13.07
CA PRO A 42 -8.21 9.46 -12.29
C PRO A 42 -8.69 9.31 -10.84
N SER A 43 -8.33 10.25 -9.97
CA SER A 43 -8.90 10.31 -8.62
C SER A 43 -10.42 10.48 -8.70
N GLY A 44 -11.15 9.77 -7.84
CA GLY A 44 -12.62 9.79 -7.87
C GLY A 44 -13.29 8.91 -8.93
N ALA A 45 -12.54 8.19 -9.78
CA ALA A 45 -13.11 7.32 -10.81
C ALA A 45 -13.88 6.10 -10.27
N GLY A 46 -13.76 5.77 -8.97
CA GLY A 46 -14.43 4.63 -8.33
C GLY A 46 -13.54 3.42 -8.05
N LYS A 47 -12.23 3.51 -8.26
CA LYS A 47 -11.29 2.39 -8.10
C LYS A 47 -11.35 1.71 -6.72
N SER A 48 -11.16 2.46 -5.63
CA SER A 48 -11.21 1.91 -4.28
C SER A 48 -12.61 1.42 -3.87
N THR A 49 -13.66 1.86 -4.58
CA THR A 49 -15.02 1.34 -4.38
C THR A 49 -15.10 -0.12 -4.84
N ILE A 50 -14.39 -0.50 -5.91
CA ILE A 50 -14.35 -1.88 -6.41
C ILE A 50 -13.84 -2.85 -5.33
N SER A 51 -12.72 -2.50 -4.65
CA SER A 51 -12.20 -3.34 -3.55
C SER A 51 -13.18 -3.44 -2.38
N ARG A 52 -13.81 -2.31 -2.00
CA ARG A 52 -14.81 -2.28 -0.92
C ARG A 52 -16.05 -3.15 -1.20
N LEU A 53 -16.51 -3.16 -2.45
CA LEU A 53 -17.64 -3.99 -2.89
C LEU A 53 -17.25 -5.47 -2.93
N LEU A 54 -16.06 -5.82 -3.39
CA LEU A 54 -15.56 -7.20 -3.39
C LEU A 54 -15.47 -7.77 -1.96
N PHE A 55 -15.07 -6.96 -0.96
CA PHE A 55 -15.09 -7.35 0.45
C PHE A 55 -16.49 -7.30 1.09
N ARG A 56 -17.49 -6.87 0.31
CA ARG A 56 -18.86 -6.69 0.76
C ARG A 56 -18.93 -5.82 2.02
N PHE A 57 -18.26 -4.64 1.97
CA PHE A 57 -18.48 -3.59 2.96
C PHE A 57 -19.75 -2.80 2.68
N TYR A 58 -20.24 -2.87 1.44
CA TYR A 58 -21.47 -2.29 0.96
C TYR A 58 -22.16 -3.28 0.02
N ASP A 59 -23.50 -3.25 -0.05
CA ASP A 59 -24.28 -3.99 -1.03
C ASP A 59 -24.37 -3.18 -2.34
N LEU A 60 -24.52 -3.87 -3.46
CA LEU A 60 -24.62 -3.26 -4.80
C LEU A 60 -25.95 -2.54 -4.97
N SER A 61 -25.99 -1.46 -5.77
CA SER A 61 -27.24 -0.88 -6.25
C SER A 61 -27.89 -1.78 -7.30
N SER A 62 -27.08 -2.39 -8.19
CA SER A 62 -27.51 -3.41 -9.15
C SER A 62 -26.31 -4.21 -9.67
N GLY A 63 -26.59 -5.32 -10.37
CA GLY A 63 -25.58 -6.23 -10.90
C GLY A 63 -25.15 -7.28 -9.90
N HIS A 64 -24.09 -8.02 -10.23
CA HIS A 64 -23.57 -9.11 -9.42
C HIS A 64 -22.04 -9.10 -9.38
N ILE A 65 -21.47 -9.55 -8.25
CA ILE A 65 -20.06 -9.93 -8.14
C ILE A 65 -20.02 -11.41 -7.81
N LEU A 66 -19.35 -12.17 -8.65
CA LEU A 66 -19.27 -13.63 -8.56
C LEU A 66 -17.84 -14.06 -8.29
N ILE A 67 -17.65 -15.06 -7.44
CA ILE A 67 -16.39 -15.78 -7.28
C ILE A 67 -16.66 -17.25 -7.60
N ASP A 68 -15.97 -17.78 -8.62
CA ASP A 68 -16.24 -19.14 -9.16
C ASP A 68 -17.74 -19.38 -9.42
N GLY A 69 -18.42 -18.39 -10.00
CA GLY A 69 -19.87 -18.45 -10.29
C GLY A 69 -20.77 -18.28 -9.08
N GLN A 70 -20.25 -18.16 -7.87
CA GLN A 70 -21.02 -17.96 -6.64
C GLN A 70 -21.18 -16.45 -6.35
N ASP A 71 -22.43 -15.98 -6.28
CA ASP A 71 -22.73 -14.59 -5.95
C ASP A 71 -22.32 -14.28 -4.51
N ILE A 72 -21.43 -13.28 -4.33
CA ILE A 72 -20.95 -12.88 -3.01
C ILE A 72 -22.06 -12.35 -2.08
N ALA A 73 -23.17 -11.89 -2.63
CA ALA A 73 -24.33 -11.47 -1.85
C ALA A 73 -25.02 -12.67 -1.15
N LYS A 74 -24.89 -13.88 -1.70
CA LYS A 74 -25.54 -15.11 -1.21
C LYS A 74 -24.67 -15.96 -0.29
N VAL A 75 -23.43 -15.55 -0.02
CA VAL A 75 -22.51 -16.26 0.89
C VAL A 75 -22.31 -15.46 2.18
N THR A 76 -21.80 -16.11 3.23
CA THR A 76 -21.49 -15.41 4.48
C THR A 76 -20.25 -14.52 4.30
N GLN A 77 -20.27 -13.32 4.89
CA GLN A 77 -19.11 -12.41 4.86
C GLN A 77 -17.84 -13.06 5.43
N LYS A 78 -17.99 -13.92 6.45
CA LYS A 78 -16.86 -14.65 7.04
C LYS A 78 -16.19 -15.56 6.01
N SER A 79 -16.96 -16.35 5.24
CA SER A 79 -16.40 -17.23 4.20
C SER A 79 -15.79 -16.44 3.05
N LEU A 80 -16.41 -15.33 2.64
CA LEU A 80 -15.90 -14.42 1.62
C LEU A 80 -14.55 -13.80 2.02
N ARG A 81 -14.51 -13.14 3.17
CA ARG A 81 -13.32 -12.45 3.66
C ARG A 81 -12.17 -13.39 4.02
N ARG A 82 -12.47 -14.65 4.35
CA ARG A 82 -11.44 -15.69 4.52
C ARG A 82 -10.74 -16.03 3.21
N ALA A 83 -11.46 -16.03 2.09
CA ALA A 83 -10.93 -16.36 0.77
C ALA A 83 -10.12 -15.24 0.13
N ILE A 84 -10.26 -13.99 0.60
CA ILE A 84 -9.62 -12.81 0.02
C ILE A 84 -8.58 -12.26 1.00
N GLY A 85 -7.34 -12.07 0.54
CA GLY A 85 -6.31 -11.30 1.24
C GLY A 85 -6.25 -9.87 0.72
N MET A 86 -5.92 -8.93 1.58
CA MET A 86 -5.77 -7.53 1.21
C MET A 86 -4.44 -6.99 1.72
N VAL A 87 -3.73 -6.31 0.84
CA VAL A 87 -2.64 -5.41 1.21
C VAL A 87 -3.16 -3.99 1.00
N PRO A 88 -3.52 -3.27 2.08
CA PRO A 88 -4.13 -1.95 1.98
C PRO A 88 -3.08 -0.87 1.72
N GLN A 89 -3.53 0.30 1.27
CA GLN A 89 -2.71 1.50 1.12
C GLN A 89 -2.10 1.93 2.47
N ASP A 90 -2.95 2.09 3.48
CA ASP A 90 -2.55 2.47 4.83
C ASP A 90 -2.62 1.26 5.76
N THR A 91 -1.47 0.84 6.25
CA THR A 91 -1.38 -0.29 7.17
C THR A 91 -1.50 0.19 8.61
N VAL A 92 -2.53 -0.29 9.29
CA VAL A 92 -2.70 -0.11 10.74
C VAL A 92 -2.04 -1.28 11.48
N LEU A 93 -1.26 -0.93 12.50
CA LEU A 93 -0.67 -1.88 13.42
C LEU A 93 -1.44 -1.88 14.74
N PHE A 94 -1.57 -3.06 15.35
CA PHE A 94 -2.01 -3.17 16.72
C PHE A 94 -0.88 -2.74 17.67
N ASN A 95 -1.22 -2.14 18.79
CA ASN A 95 -0.29 -1.83 19.87
C ASN A 95 0.11 -3.13 20.60
N ASP A 96 0.92 -3.94 19.94
CA ASP A 96 1.34 -5.26 20.36
C ASP A 96 2.65 -5.63 19.65
N THR A 97 3.16 -6.83 19.86
CA THR A 97 4.44 -7.28 19.31
C THR A 97 4.40 -7.38 17.77
N ILE A 98 5.56 -7.39 17.13
CA ILE A 98 5.69 -7.67 15.68
C ILE A 98 5.10 -9.05 15.38
N ARG A 99 5.39 -10.06 16.22
CA ARG A 99 4.85 -11.43 16.11
C ARG A 99 3.33 -11.43 16.11
N TYR A 100 2.69 -10.75 17.07
CA TYR A 100 1.25 -10.62 17.15
C TYR A 100 0.68 -10.00 15.87
N ASN A 101 1.28 -8.90 15.44
CA ASN A 101 0.87 -8.20 14.24
C ASN A 101 0.93 -9.06 12.97
N ILE A 102 1.93 -9.91 12.80
CA ILE A 102 2.01 -10.84 11.66
C ILE A 102 1.03 -11.99 11.84
N ARG A 103 0.95 -12.60 13.05
CA ARG A 103 0.06 -13.73 13.36
C ARG A 103 -1.42 -13.40 13.20
N TYR A 104 -1.79 -12.11 13.23
CA TYR A 104 -3.15 -11.67 12.92
C TYR A 104 -3.66 -12.17 11.55
N GLY A 105 -2.77 -12.48 10.61
CA GLY A 105 -3.12 -13.11 9.33
C GLY A 105 -3.74 -14.50 9.50
N ARG A 106 -3.24 -15.30 10.47
CA ARG A 106 -3.75 -16.64 10.82
C ARG A 106 -3.32 -16.98 12.25
N TRP A 107 -4.25 -16.97 13.18
CA TRP A 107 -3.98 -17.15 14.61
C TRP A 107 -3.39 -18.53 14.96
N GLU A 108 -3.78 -19.58 14.24
CA GLU A 108 -3.33 -20.94 14.44
C GLU A 108 -1.92 -21.21 13.88
N ALA A 109 -1.29 -20.20 13.27
CA ALA A 109 0.04 -20.34 12.71
C ALA A 109 1.10 -20.56 13.80
N THR A 110 2.02 -21.47 13.52
CA THR A 110 3.21 -21.70 14.34
C THR A 110 4.19 -20.53 14.25
N ASP A 111 5.12 -20.43 15.20
CA ASP A 111 6.17 -19.40 15.15
C ASP A 111 7.02 -19.51 13.88
N ALA A 112 7.37 -20.73 13.46
CA ALA A 112 8.11 -20.97 12.23
C ALA A 112 7.38 -20.44 10.97
N GLU A 113 6.05 -20.59 10.91
CA GLU A 113 5.26 -20.05 9.79
C GLU A 113 5.20 -18.52 9.82
N VAL A 114 5.15 -17.91 11.02
CA VAL A 114 5.21 -16.45 11.20
C VAL A 114 6.58 -15.91 10.74
N GLU A 115 7.66 -16.58 11.12
CA GLU A 115 9.03 -16.23 10.75
C GLU A 115 9.25 -16.37 9.24
N GLU A 116 8.75 -17.44 8.64
CA GLU A 116 8.81 -17.63 7.18
C GLU A 116 8.00 -16.55 6.44
N ALA A 117 6.82 -16.18 6.93
CA ALA A 117 6.04 -15.08 6.35
C ALA A 117 6.76 -13.74 6.46
N ALA A 118 7.44 -13.47 7.58
CA ALA A 118 8.26 -12.29 7.78
C ALA A 118 9.44 -12.24 6.80
N ARG A 119 10.13 -13.37 6.62
CA ARG A 119 11.25 -13.50 5.69
C ARG A 119 10.82 -13.26 4.24
N LEU A 120 9.69 -13.85 3.83
CA LEU A 120 9.15 -13.67 2.48
C LEU A 120 8.68 -12.22 2.22
N ALA A 121 8.21 -11.53 3.25
CA ALA A 121 7.85 -10.12 3.22
C ALA A 121 9.04 -9.17 3.38
N GLN A 122 10.26 -9.70 3.55
CA GLN A 122 11.49 -8.93 3.71
C GLN A 122 11.47 -7.95 4.92
N ILE A 123 10.78 -8.34 6.01
CA ILE A 123 10.79 -7.55 7.26
C ILE A 123 11.86 -8.05 8.26
N ASP A 124 12.46 -9.18 8.00
CA ASP A 124 13.47 -9.83 8.83
C ASP A 124 14.63 -8.91 9.23
N PRO A 125 15.22 -8.08 8.33
CA PRO A 125 16.31 -7.17 8.70
C PRO A 125 15.92 -6.20 9.82
N LEU A 126 14.70 -5.69 9.81
CA LEU A 126 14.17 -4.84 10.90
C LEU A 126 14.05 -5.64 12.20
N ILE A 127 13.52 -6.87 12.13
CA ILE A 127 13.30 -7.71 13.30
C ILE A 127 14.63 -8.05 13.98
N GLN A 128 15.70 -8.31 13.22
CA GLN A 128 17.01 -8.63 13.74
C GLN A 128 17.67 -7.47 14.52
N ILE A 129 17.42 -6.23 14.11
CA ILE A 129 17.95 -5.04 14.81
C ILE A 129 17.00 -4.52 15.89
N ALA A 130 15.78 -5.01 15.97
CA ALA A 130 14.80 -4.59 16.95
C ALA A 130 15.19 -5.07 18.36
N PRO A 131 14.99 -4.28 19.43
CA PRO A 131 15.51 -4.55 20.77
C PRO A 131 15.11 -5.91 21.37
N LYS A 132 13.93 -6.42 21.00
CA LYS A 132 13.38 -7.71 21.47
C LYS A 132 13.02 -8.64 20.30
N GLY A 133 13.59 -8.41 19.11
CA GLY A 133 13.26 -9.20 17.91
C GLY A 133 11.76 -9.21 17.64
N TYR A 134 11.19 -10.39 17.45
CA TYR A 134 9.75 -10.57 17.22
C TYR A 134 8.84 -10.08 18.36
N GLU A 135 9.36 -10.04 19.60
CA GLU A 135 8.64 -9.58 20.79
C GLU A 135 8.76 -8.05 21.00
N THR A 136 9.30 -7.34 20.04
CA THR A 136 9.33 -5.86 20.05
C THR A 136 7.92 -5.34 19.86
N GLU A 137 7.44 -4.55 20.81
CA GLU A 137 6.15 -3.86 20.73
C GLU A 137 6.20 -2.74 19.68
N VAL A 138 5.20 -2.68 18.83
CA VAL A 138 5.03 -1.67 17.77
C VAL A 138 3.68 -0.98 17.88
N GLY A 139 3.46 0.06 17.08
CA GLY A 139 2.25 0.87 17.12
C GLY A 139 2.47 2.21 17.81
N GLU A 140 1.40 2.84 18.30
CA GLU A 140 1.48 4.20 18.90
C GLU A 140 2.29 4.25 20.20
N ARG A 141 2.30 3.15 20.97
CA ARG A 141 2.96 3.04 22.27
C ARG A 141 4.29 2.32 22.27
N GLY A 142 4.69 1.79 21.11
CA GLY A 142 5.93 1.04 20.93
C GLY A 142 6.85 1.66 19.89
N LEU A 143 7.68 0.81 19.27
CA LEU A 143 8.57 1.20 18.17
C LEU A 143 7.73 1.72 16.99
N LYS A 144 8.01 2.93 16.55
CA LYS A 144 7.35 3.50 15.36
C LYS A 144 8.00 2.95 14.11
N LEU A 145 7.23 2.20 13.34
CA LEU A 145 7.63 1.71 12.04
C LEU A 145 7.43 2.78 10.96
N SER A 146 8.36 2.84 10.02
CA SER A 146 8.22 3.60 8.78
C SER A 146 7.04 3.08 7.92
N GLY A 147 6.62 3.85 6.91
CA GLY A 147 5.57 3.43 5.99
C GLY A 147 5.89 2.10 5.29
N GLY A 148 7.12 1.93 4.82
CA GLY A 148 7.59 0.70 4.17
C GLY A 148 7.61 -0.52 5.10
N GLU A 149 8.04 -0.34 6.34
CA GLU A 149 8.04 -1.42 7.35
C GLU A 149 6.62 -1.85 7.72
N LYS A 150 5.68 -0.90 7.90
CA LYS A 150 4.26 -1.21 8.09
C LYS A 150 3.69 -1.99 6.92
N GLN A 151 4.04 -1.60 5.69
CA GLN A 151 3.59 -2.27 4.50
C GLN A 151 4.11 -3.71 4.42
N ARG A 152 5.38 -3.96 4.78
CA ARG A 152 5.95 -5.31 4.87
C ARG A 152 5.23 -6.16 5.93
N VAL A 153 4.80 -5.58 7.06
CA VAL A 153 3.95 -6.30 8.03
C VAL A 153 2.60 -6.70 7.41
N ALA A 154 1.96 -5.81 6.64
CA ALA A 154 0.71 -6.14 5.93
C ALA A 154 0.91 -7.25 4.89
N ILE A 155 2.03 -7.23 4.17
CA ILE A 155 2.41 -8.29 3.23
C ILE A 155 2.62 -9.61 3.99
N ALA A 156 3.36 -9.61 5.11
CA ALA A 156 3.58 -10.79 5.94
C ALA A 156 2.25 -11.38 6.46
N ARG A 157 1.32 -10.55 6.94
CA ARG A 157 -0.05 -10.96 7.30
C ARG A 157 -0.76 -11.67 6.16
N THR A 158 -0.64 -11.14 4.96
CA THR A 158 -1.30 -11.66 3.76
C THR A 158 -0.66 -12.97 3.30
N ILE A 159 0.68 -13.08 3.36
CA ILE A 159 1.41 -14.32 3.10
C ILE A 159 0.96 -15.41 4.07
N LEU A 160 0.97 -15.11 5.38
CA LEU A 160 0.61 -16.03 6.44
C LEU A 160 -0.85 -16.52 6.32
N LYS A 161 -1.75 -15.64 5.91
CA LYS A 161 -3.15 -15.97 5.64
C LYS A 161 -3.29 -16.96 4.48
N GLY A 162 -2.45 -16.86 3.43
CA GLY A 162 -2.44 -17.76 2.28
C GLY A 162 -3.74 -17.77 1.46
N PRO A 163 -4.38 -16.63 1.16
CA PRO A 163 -5.66 -16.62 0.46
C PRO A 163 -5.50 -16.95 -1.02
N PRO A 164 -6.51 -17.58 -1.68
CA PRO A 164 -6.49 -17.83 -3.12
C PRO A 164 -6.67 -16.55 -3.95
N ILE A 165 -7.29 -15.53 -3.40
CA ILE A 165 -7.55 -14.24 -4.06
C ILE A 165 -6.83 -13.13 -3.32
N LEU A 166 -6.17 -12.23 -4.07
CA LEU A 166 -5.47 -11.06 -3.54
C LEU A 166 -6.10 -9.78 -4.05
N VAL A 167 -6.19 -8.79 -3.18
CA VAL A 167 -6.48 -7.40 -3.52
C VAL A 167 -5.31 -6.55 -3.05
N LEU A 168 -4.65 -5.87 -3.96
CA LEU A 168 -3.57 -4.93 -3.68
C LEU A 168 -4.11 -3.52 -3.90
N ASP A 169 -4.26 -2.75 -2.82
CA ASP A 169 -4.81 -1.39 -2.89
C ASP A 169 -3.68 -0.39 -2.63
N GLU A 170 -3.16 0.21 -3.70
CA GLU A 170 -2.12 1.26 -3.68
C GLU A 170 -0.90 0.96 -2.77
N ALA A 171 -0.42 -0.26 -2.79
CA ALA A 171 0.54 -0.79 -1.84
C ALA A 171 1.94 -0.10 -1.81
N THR A 172 2.21 0.94 -2.63
CA THR A 172 3.55 1.56 -2.76
C THR A 172 3.57 3.08 -2.80
N SER A 173 2.47 3.77 -2.53
CA SER A 173 2.28 5.20 -2.87
C SER A 173 3.14 6.22 -2.08
N ALA A 174 3.77 5.84 -0.97
CA ALA A 174 4.45 6.78 -0.04
C ALA A 174 5.90 6.38 0.30
N LEU A 175 6.58 5.61 -0.57
CA LEU A 175 7.88 5.02 -0.27
C LEU A 175 9.01 5.65 -1.11
N ASP A 176 10.24 5.59 -0.58
CA ASP A 176 11.43 5.87 -1.37
C ASP A 176 11.67 4.78 -2.44
N SER A 177 12.39 5.11 -3.49
CA SER A 177 12.54 4.26 -4.68
C SER A 177 13.17 2.89 -4.39
N HIS A 178 14.06 2.78 -3.40
CA HIS A 178 14.69 1.50 -3.04
C HIS A 178 13.71 0.59 -2.30
N THR A 179 13.07 1.13 -1.26
CA THR A 179 12.03 0.43 -0.47
C THR A 179 10.84 0.04 -1.34
N GLU A 180 10.45 0.88 -2.31
CA GLU A 180 9.39 0.58 -3.28
C GLU A 180 9.68 -0.67 -4.08
N LYS A 181 10.90 -0.80 -4.64
CA LYS A 181 11.30 -1.96 -5.43
C LYS A 181 11.26 -3.26 -4.61
N GLU A 182 11.78 -3.24 -3.38
CA GLU A 182 11.75 -4.41 -2.50
C GLU A 182 10.32 -4.85 -2.15
N ILE A 183 9.42 -3.89 -1.92
CA ILE A 183 8.01 -4.18 -1.66
C ILE A 183 7.33 -4.73 -2.92
N GLN A 184 7.63 -4.17 -4.08
CA GLN A 184 7.10 -4.67 -5.35
C GLN A 184 7.52 -6.12 -5.61
N ASP A 185 8.81 -6.45 -5.39
CA ASP A 185 9.31 -7.82 -5.50
C ASP A 185 8.59 -8.78 -4.52
N ALA A 186 8.31 -8.33 -3.30
CA ALA A 186 7.54 -9.10 -2.33
C ALA A 186 6.08 -9.31 -2.78
N LEU A 187 5.43 -8.27 -3.29
CA LEU A 187 4.07 -8.35 -3.82
C LEU A 187 3.97 -9.27 -5.03
N GLU A 188 4.92 -9.23 -5.95
CA GLU A 188 4.98 -10.15 -7.10
C GLU A 188 5.10 -11.60 -6.66
N ARG A 189 5.96 -11.89 -5.66
CA ARG A 189 6.08 -13.25 -5.10
C ARG A 189 4.78 -13.74 -4.50
N VAL A 190 4.07 -12.87 -3.77
CA VAL A 190 2.79 -13.20 -3.14
C VAL A 190 1.70 -13.42 -4.17
N SER A 191 1.74 -12.69 -5.28
CA SER A 191 0.73 -12.76 -6.36
C SER A 191 0.88 -13.99 -7.26
N ARG A 192 2.05 -14.65 -7.27
CA ARG A 192 2.30 -15.82 -8.11
C ARG A 192 1.28 -16.92 -7.86
N ASN A 193 0.66 -17.41 -8.94
CA ASN A 193 -0.37 -18.45 -8.93
C ASN A 193 -1.63 -18.09 -8.11
N ARG A 194 -1.90 -16.82 -7.89
CA ARG A 194 -3.10 -16.32 -7.22
C ARG A 194 -3.86 -15.36 -8.12
N THR A 195 -5.17 -15.38 -8.00
CA THR A 195 -6.00 -14.38 -8.67
C THR A 195 -5.82 -13.05 -7.97
N THR A 196 -5.33 -12.05 -8.70
CA THR A 196 -4.92 -10.77 -8.13
C THR A 196 -5.64 -9.60 -8.78
N LEU A 197 -6.34 -8.82 -7.97
CA LEU A 197 -6.92 -7.52 -8.36
C LEU A 197 -6.05 -6.42 -7.78
N VAL A 198 -5.48 -5.58 -8.64
CA VAL A 198 -4.63 -4.44 -8.24
C VAL A 198 -5.39 -3.14 -8.46
N ILE A 199 -5.56 -2.36 -7.41
CA ILE A 199 -6.02 -0.97 -7.50
C ILE A 199 -4.78 -0.09 -7.48
N ALA A 200 -4.41 0.47 -8.64
CA ALA A 200 -3.15 1.17 -8.77
C ALA A 200 -3.32 2.68 -8.94
N HIS A 201 -2.45 3.42 -8.27
CA HIS A 201 -2.23 4.84 -8.49
C HIS A 201 -0.92 5.09 -9.25
N ARG A 202 0.09 4.23 -9.07
CA ARG A 202 1.33 4.25 -9.86
C ARG A 202 1.24 3.24 -10.99
N LEU A 203 1.38 3.72 -12.21
CA LEU A 203 1.28 2.87 -13.40
C LEU A 203 2.53 2.00 -13.60
N SER A 204 3.67 2.39 -13.03
CA SER A 204 4.92 1.61 -13.04
C SER A 204 4.76 0.22 -12.38
N THR A 205 3.90 0.12 -11.37
CA THR A 205 3.69 -1.12 -10.62
C THR A 205 2.85 -2.17 -11.34
N ILE A 206 2.19 -1.80 -12.43
CA ILE A 206 1.22 -2.67 -13.12
C ILE A 206 1.60 -2.97 -14.57
N VAL A 207 2.81 -2.62 -14.98
CA VAL A 207 3.32 -2.90 -16.35
C VAL A 207 3.23 -4.38 -16.72
N GLY A 208 3.44 -5.26 -15.72
CA GLY A 208 3.36 -6.72 -15.88
C GLY A 208 1.97 -7.33 -15.69
N ALA A 209 0.91 -6.54 -15.50
CA ALA A 209 -0.44 -7.06 -15.35
C ALA A 209 -0.93 -7.74 -16.65
N ASP A 210 -1.66 -8.88 -16.50
CA ASP A 210 -2.24 -9.59 -17.63
C ASP A 210 -3.28 -8.74 -18.37
N GLU A 211 -4.04 -7.93 -17.64
CA GLU A 211 -4.96 -6.93 -18.18
C GLU A 211 -4.99 -5.69 -17.30
N ILE A 212 -5.12 -4.54 -17.93
CA ILE A 212 -5.32 -3.25 -17.29
C ILE A 212 -6.69 -2.71 -17.73
N ILE A 213 -7.48 -2.30 -16.75
CA ILE A 213 -8.81 -1.68 -16.91
C ILE A 213 -8.68 -0.22 -16.52
N VAL A 214 -9.01 0.66 -17.46
CA VAL A 214 -9.02 2.10 -17.22
C VAL A 214 -10.44 2.54 -16.89
N LEU A 215 -10.61 3.03 -15.67
CA LEU A 215 -11.88 3.51 -15.15
C LEU A 215 -11.90 5.04 -15.19
N ASP A 216 -12.93 5.62 -15.77
CA ASP A 216 -13.21 7.06 -15.71
C ASP A 216 -14.68 7.30 -15.41
N LYS A 217 -14.96 8.19 -14.45
CA LYS A 217 -16.33 8.59 -14.05
C LYS A 217 -17.29 7.42 -13.81
N GLY A 218 -16.78 6.30 -13.27
CA GLY A 218 -17.55 5.11 -12.94
C GLY A 218 -17.79 4.14 -14.11
N GLU A 219 -17.16 4.35 -15.26
CA GLU A 219 -17.28 3.52 -16.46
C GLU A 219 -15.90 2.99 -16.88
N ILE A 220 -15.87 1.80 -17.51
CA ILE A 220 -14.65 1.26 -18.12
C ILE A 220 -14.50 1.89 -19.51
N VAL A 221 -13.46 2.72 -19.69
CA VAL A 221 -13.23 3.44 -20.95
C VAL A 221 -12.17 2.78 -21.83
N GLU A 222 -11.21 2.10 -21.24
CA GLU A 222 -10.17 1.36 -21.97
C GLU A 222 -9.86 0.06 -21.23
N ARG A 223 -9.42 -0.95 -22.00
CA ARG A 223 -8.88 -2.20 -21.45
C ARG A 223 -7.87 -2.83 -22.40
N GLY A 224 -6.85 -3.50 -21.85
CA GLY A 224 -5.80 -4.15 -22.60
C GLY A 224 -4.53 -4.33 -21.78
N THR A 225 -3.43 -4.77 -22.39
CA THR A 225 -2.12 -4.81 -21.78
C THR A 225 -1.46 -3.42 -21.79
N HIS A 226 -0.43 -3.23 -20.99
CA HIS A 226 0.33 -1.97 -20.93
C HIS A 226 0.73 -1.45 -22.33
N TYR A 227 1.38 -2.29 -23.13
CA TYR A 227 1.85 -1.89 -24.47
C TYR A 227 0.69 -1.62 -25.42
N ALA A 228 -0.39 -2.40 -25.36
CA ALA A 228 -1.56 -2.17 -26.20
C ALA A 228 -2.26 -0.85 -25.89
N LEU A 229 -2.35 -0.49 -24.59
CA LEU A 229 -2.95 0.77 -24.16
C LEU A 229 -2.07 1.98 -24.49
N LEU A 230 -0.75 1.87 -24.39
CA LEU A 230 0.16 2.92 -24.84
C LEU A 230 0.01 3.19 -26.34
N ALA A 231 -0.08 2.13 -27.15
CA ALA A 231 -0.22 2.24 -28.61
C ALA A 231 -1.57 2.92 -29.01
N LYS A 232 -2.61 2.82 -28.19
CA LYS A 232 -3.90 3.49 -28.43
C LYS A 232 -3.83 5.02 -28.24
N SER A 233 -2.80 5.54 -27.55
CA SER A 233 -2.65 6.97 -27.23
C SER A 233 -3.87 7.59 -26.53
N GLY A 234 -4.60 6.78 -25.74
CA GLY A 234 -5.81 7.18 -25.03
C GLY A 234 -5.54 7.75 -23.63
N LEU A 235 -6.53 7.59 -22.73
CA LEU A 235 -6.46 8.06 -21.36
C LEU A 235 -5.29 7.41 -20.59
N TYR A 236 -5.10 6.10 -20.79
CA TYR A 236 -3.98 5.37 -20.16
C TYR A 236 -2.62 5.98 -20.55
N ALA A 237 -2.38 6.17 -21.84
CA ALA A 237 -1.13 6.74 -22.33
C ALA A 237 -0.89 8.17 -21.82
N SER A 238 -1.96 8.98 -21.75
CA SER A 238 -1.89 10.33 -21.17
C SER A 238 -1.52 10.29 -19.68
N MET A 239 -2.11 9.39 -18.90
CA MET A 239 -1.79 9.22 -17.48
C MET A 239 -0.35 8.73 -17.29
N TRP A 240 0.11 7.78 -18.11
CA TRP A 240 1.47 7.25 -18.09
C TRP A 240 2.51 8.34 -18.32
N ASN A 241 2.35 9.11 -19.41
CA ASN A 241 3.29 10.19 -19.75
C ASN A 241 3.37 11.24 -18.64
N ARG A 242 2.23 11.62 -18.07
CA ARG A 242 2.17 12.58 -16.95
C ARG A 242 2.88 12.07 -15.70
N GLN A 243 2.72 10.79 -15.35
CA GLN A 243 3.43 10.22 -14.21
C GLN A 243 4.94 10.17 -14.45
N ARG A 244 5.37 9.75 -15.64
CA ARG A 244 6.78 9.71 -16.01
C ARG A 244 7.42 11.10 -15.98
N GLU A 245 6.77 12.10 -16.54
CA GLU A 245 7.25 13.49 -16.50
C GLU A 245 7.39 14.00 -15.06
N ALA A 246 6.44 13.66 -14.20
CA ALA A 246 6.49 14.02 -12.78
C ALA A 246 7.61 13.32 -12.02
N GLU A 247 7.91 12.05 -12.33
CA GLU A 247 9.03 11.29 -11.76
C GLU A 247 10.37 11.88 -12.23
N GLU A 248 10.55 12.11 -13.53
CA GLU A 248 11.75 12.73 -14.10
C GLU A 248 12.02 14.13 -13.52
N ALA A 249 10.96 14.91 -13.28
CA ALA A 249 11.08 16.23 -12.66
C ALA A 249 11.52 16.14 -11.19
N ARG A 250 11.01 15.14 -10.43
CA ARG A 250 11.42 14.91 -9.05
C ARG A 250 12.86 14.46 -8.94
N GLU A 251 13.31 13.56 -9.80
CA GLU A 251 14.70 13.12 -9.85
C GLU A 251 15.66 14.28 -10.14
N LYS A 252 15.34 15.13 -11.11
CA LYS A 252 16.13 16.34 -11.42
C LYS A 252 16.21 17.29 -10.23
N LEU A 253 15.10 17.49 -9.51
CA LEU A 253 15.08 18.33 -8.30
C LEU A 253 15.91 17.73 -7.16
N ALA A 254 15.86 16.41 -6.96
CA ALA A 254 16.67 15.73 -5.96
C ALA A 254 18.17 15.88 -6.25
N LEU A 255 18.58 15.65 -7.49
CA LEU A 255 19.98 15.84 -7.92
C LEU A 255 20.45 17.30 -7.78
N ALA A 256 19.61 18.27 -8.12
CA ALA A 256 19.93 19.70 -7.97
C ALA A 256 19.98 20.15 -6.49
N GLY A 257 19.23 19.48 -5.61
CA GLY A 257 19.26 19.73 -4.16
C GLY A 257 20.52 19.17 -3.48
N GLU A 258 21.07 18.05 -3.96
CA GLU A 258 22.33 17.48 -3.46
C GLU A 258 23.55 18.33 -3.84
N ASP A 259 23.53 19.00 -4.99
CA ASP A 259 24.63 19.85 -5.46
C ASP A 259 24.70 21.21 -4.71
N GLN A 260 23.64 21.63 -4.00
CA GLN A 260 23.62 22.83 -3.17
C GLN A 260 23.87 22.57 -1.68
N GLY A 261 24.10 21.33 -1.27
CA GLY A 261 24.17 20.86 0.12
C GLY A 261 25.55 20.66 0.71
N ALA A 262 26.61 21.27 0.18
CA ALA A 262 27.91 21.33 0.85
C ALA A 262 28.20 22.75 1.36
N PRO A 263 27.80 23.15 2.59
CA PRO A 263 28.39 24.33 3.20
C PRO A 263 29.84 23.98 3.52
N ASN A 264 30.75 24.72 2.88
CA ASN A 264 32.17 24.77 3.19
C ASN A 264 32.35 25.01 4.72
N ARG A 265 32.49 23.94 5.50
CA ARG A 265 32.81 24.01 6.92
C ARG A 265 34.33 24.16 7.05
N ASN A 266 34.87 25.32 6.69
CA ASN A 266 36.05 25.83 7.32
C ASN A 266 35.59 26.62 8.54
N PRO A 267 35.87 26.18 9.78
CA PRO A 267 35.66 27.03 10.92
C PRO A 267 36.60 28.23 10.82
N PRO A 268 36.13 29.44 11.15
CA PRO A 268 37.02 30.62 11.19
C PRO A 268 38.12 30.36 12.26
N PRO A 269 39.34 30.92 12.06
CA PRO A 269 40.42 30.74 13.00
C PRO A 269 40.03 31.28 14.37
N VAL A 270 40.26 30.43 15.40
CA VAL A 270 40.12 30.83 16.80
C VAL A 270 41.13 31.94 17.08
N VAL A 271 40.65 33.17 17.27
CA VAL A 271 41.45 34.26 17.81
C VAL A 271 41.28 34.18 19.31
N ASP A 272 42.37 33.82 20.01
CA ASP A 272 42.51 33.93 21.42
C ASP A 272 42.26 35.38 21.88
N ALA A 273 41.12 35.67 22.46
CA ALA A 273 40.91 36.90 23.22
C ALA A 273 40.96 36.56 24.71
N ILE A 274 42.14 36.72 25.24
CA ILE A 274 42.35 36.96 26.68
C ILE A 274 41.73 38.31 26.99
N THR A 275 40.72 38.39 27.86
CA THR A 275 40.51 39.59 28.71
C THR A 275 39.50 39.28 29.83
N GLU A 276 40.02 39.36 31.02
CA GLU A 276 39.47 39.89 32.28
C GLU A 276 38.05 39.56 32.70
N ALA A 277 37.97 38.91 33.85
CA ALA A 277 36.77 38.75 34.69
C ALA A 277 36.41 40.08 35.35
N PRO A 278 35.16 40.51 35.38
CA PRO A 278 34.70 41.55 36.27
C PRO A 278 34.34 40.97 37.66
N ALA A 279 34.62 41.78 38.69
CA ALA A 279 34.43 41.53 40.08
C ALA A 279 32.98 41.30 40.53
N PRO A 280 32.72 40.67 41.64
CA PRO A 280 31.37 40.35 42.13
C PRO A 280 30.67 41.60 42.67
N LEU A 281 29.42 41.82 42.24
CA LEU A 281 28.51 42.81 42.82
C LEU A 281 27.88 42.27 44.11
N GLU A 282 28.05 43.06 45.18
CA GLU A 282 27.45 42.86 46.48
C GLU A 282 25.93 42.88 46.43
N ALA A 283 25.32 42.05 47.26
CA ALA A 283 23.90 42.02 47.51
C ALA A 283 23.50 43.17 48.47
N PRO A 284 22.35 43.81 48.24
CA PRO A 284 21.73 44.64 49.31
C PRO A 284 20.89 43.74 50.20
N ALA A 285 21.11 43.95 51.52
CA ALA A 285 20.29 43.42 52.59
C ALA A 285 18.97 44.26 52.74
N ASP A 286 18.01 43.62 53.40
CA ASP A 286 16.84 44.15 54.06
C ASP A 286 15.62 44.66 53.25
N ALA A 287 14.51 44.00 53.51
CA ALA A 287 13.46 44.51 54.40
C ALA A 287 12.35 43.48 54.61
N ALA A 288 12.16 43.18 55.84
CA ALA A 288 10.99 42.49 56.40
C ALA A 288 9.69 43.30 56.19
N GLU A 289 8.61 42.60 55.84
CA GLU A 289 7.30 42.53 56.54
C GLU A 289 6.42 41.51 55.90
#